data_34cdfb09724d37296a03813f6644a7f4
#
_entry.id   34cdfb09724d37296a03813f6644a7f4
#
_cell.length_a   1.000
_cell.length_b   1.000
_cell.length_c   1.000
_cell.angle_alpha   90.00
_cell.angle_beta   90.00
_cell.angle_gamma   90.00
#
_symmetry.space_group_name_H-M   'P 1'
#
loop_
_entity.id
_entity.type
_entity.pdbx_description
1 polymer ?
#
loop_
_entity_poly.entity_id
_entity_poly.type
_entity_poly.pdbx_seq_one_letter_code
_entity_poly.pdbx_strand_id
1 'polypeptide(L)'
;LLQIKHGIHNRKDFFILIFAPYSKSLDMKISFNWLKEYIDTEATAQEIGDLLTGCGLEVEDISHYYSIPGGLEGIVIGEVLEAIPHPNADKLRVCQVNLGSQTKQIVCGAPNVAAGQKVLVATVGATVYPSKGEAFTIGKAKIRGEVSEGMICAEDELSL
;
A
#
# COMPACT_ATOMS: atom_id res chain seq x y z
N LEU A 1 -4.19 15.24 -27.06
CA LEU A 1 -3.91 15.46 -25.63
C LEU A 1 -4.89 14.62 -24.83
N LEU A 2 -4.49 13.40 -24.45
CA LEU A 2 -5.30 12.49 -23.63
C LEU A 2 -4.94 12.75 -22.18
N GLN A 3 -5.85 13.37 -21.43
CA GLN A 3 -5.73 13.45 -19.97
C GLN A 3 -6.13 12.10 -19.38
N ILE A 4 -5.14 11.31 -18.99
CA ILE A 4 -5.39 10.11 -18.21
C ILE A 4 -5.55 10.54 -16.74
N LYS A 5 -6.80 10.64 -16.29
CA LYS A 5 -7.11 10.69 -14.86
C LYS A 5 -6.89 9.28 -14.28
N HIS A 6 -5.69 9.00 -13.82
CA HIS A 6 -5.47 7.82 -12.98
C HIS A 6 -5.86 8.17 -11.55
N GLY A 7 -7.09 7.85 -11.18
CA GLY A 7 -7.44 7.70 -9.79
C GLY A 7 -6.67 6.49 -9.25
N ILE A 8 -5.92 6.68 -8.18
CA ILE A 8 -5.33 5.58 -7.41
C ILE A 8 -6.49 4.82 -6.78
N HIS A 9 -7.02 3.83 -7.52
CA HIS A 9 -7.98 2.88 -6.99
C HIS A 9 -7.14 1.78 -6.35
N ASN A 10 -7.19 1.71 -5.03
CA ASN A 10 -6.67 0.57 -4.26
C ASN A 10 -7.58 -0.63 -4.57
N ARG A 11 -7.39 -1.26 -5.74
CA ARG A 11 -8.13 -2.44 -6.16
C ARG A 11 -7.51 -3.63 -5.43
N LYS A 12 -8.18 -4.07 -4.39
CA LYS A 12 -7.97 -5.40 -3.82
C LYS A 12 -8.58 -6.41 -4.81
N ASP A 13 -7.75 -7.06 -5.58
CA ASP A 13 -8.16 -8.14 -6.47
C ASP A 13 -7.98 -9.48 -5.77
N PHE A 14 -8.94 -10.39 -5.95
CA PHE A 14 -8.79 -11.78 -5.56
C PHE A 14 -8.40 -12.58 -6.81
N PHE A 15 -7.38 -13.43 -6.67
CA PHE A 15 -7.05 -14.42 -7.66
C PHE A 15 -7.51 -15.80 -7.20
N ILE A 16 -8.21 -16.51 -8.10
CA ILE A 16 -8.62 -17.89 -7.92
C ILE A 16 -7.68 -18.75 -8.75
N LEU A 17 -6.97 -19.66 -8.09
CA LEU A 17 -6.08 -20.62 -8.74
C LEU A 17 -6.84 -21.91 -9.05
N ILE A 18 -6.97 -22.25 -10.34
CA ILE A 18 -7.67 -23.45 -10.80
C ILE A 18 -6.67 -24.45 -11.35
N PHE A 19 -6.76 -25.69 -10.91
CA PHE A 19 -5.98 -26.81 -11.44
C PHE A 19 -6.63 -27.46 -12.64
N ALA A 20 -5.86 -27.65 -13.72
CA ALA A 20 -6.29 -28.45 -14.86
C ALA A 20 -5.62 -29.84 -14.76
N PRO A 21 -6.37 -30.95 -14.59
CA PRO A 21 -5.85 -32.25 -14.23
C PRO A 21 -5.02 -32.96 -15.31
N TYR A 22 -4.69 -32.34 -16.42
CA TYR A 22 -4.09 -33.04 -17.58
C TYR A 22 -2.85 -32.42 -18.20
N SER A 23 -2.18 -31.42 -17.60
CA SER A 23 -0.86 -31.01 -18.07
C SER A 23 0.02 -30.52 -16.94
N LYS A 24 1.32 -30.82 -17.03
CA LYS A 24 2.34 -30.29 -16.15
C LYS A 24 2.24 -28.76 -16.11
N SER A 25 1.88 -28.22 -14.93
CA SER A 25 2.02 -26.82 -14.51
C SER A 25 1.48 -25.76 -15.48
N LEU A 26 0.18 -25.71 -15.70
CA LEU A 26 -0.48 -24.47 -16.09
C LEU A 26 -1.37 -24.07 -14.91
N ASP A 27 -0.79 -23.40 -13.92
CA ASP A 27 -1.54 -22.72 -12.88
C ASP A 27 -2.37 -21.63 -13.53
N MET A 28 -3.68 -21.86 -13.68
CA MET A 28 -4.57 -20.85 -14.21
C MET A 28 -5.01 -19.93 -13.06
N LYS A 29 -4.63 -18.65 -13.14
CA LYS A 29 -5.07 -17.62 -12.21
C LYS A 29 -6.18 -16.79 -12.83
N ILE A 30 -7.30 -16.65 -12.13
CA ILE A 30 -8.43 -15.84 -12.56
C ILE A 30 -8.63 -14.70 -11.57
N SER A 31 -8.67 -13.44 -12.05
CA SER A 31 -9.08 -12.31 -11.24
C SER A 31 -10.58 -12.38 -10.99
N PHE A 32 -10.98 -12.35 -9.72
CA PHE A 32 -12.39 -12.33 -9.35
C PHE A 32 -13.12 -11.07 -9.82
N ASN A 33 -12.44 -9.91 -9.78
CA ASN A 33 -13.01 -8.66 -10.28
C ASN A 33 -13.23 -8.71 -11.80
N TRP A 34 -12.31 -9.32 -12.55
CA TRP A 34 -12.47 -9.51 -13.98
C TRP A 34 -13.59 -10.51 -14.30
N LEU A 35 -13.72 -11.59 -13.50
CA LEU A 35 -14.81 -12.54 -13.65
C LEU A 35 -16.18 -11.86 -13.51
N LYS A 36 -16.33 -10.93 -12.58
CA LYS A 36 -17.56 -10.15 -12.37
C LYS A 36 -17.93 -9.21 -13.53
N GLU A 37 -17.03 -8.97 -14.48
CA GLU A 37 -17.36 -8.26 -15.72
C GLU A 37 -18.15 -9.13 -16.72
N TYR A 38 -18.09 -10.47 -16.57
CA TYR A 38 -18.73 -11.43 -17.45
C TYR A 38 -19.96 -12.10 -16.84
N ILE A 39 -20.03 -12.14 -15.52
CA ILE A 39 -21.15 -12.75 -14.79
C ILE A 39 -21.72 -11.76 -13.79
N ASP A 40 -23.05 -11.66 -13.75
CA ASP A 40 -23.76 -10.89 -12.73
C ASP A 40 -23.96 -11.77 -11.50
N THR A 41 -23.19 -11.47 -10.43
CA THR A 41 -23.20 -12.26 -9.20
C THR A 41 -22.87 -11.42 -7.98
N GLU A 42 -23.59 -11.65 -6.90
CA GLU A 42 -23.31 -11.10 -5.58
C GLU A 42 -22.46 -12.06 -4.71
N ALA A 43 -22.11 -13.24 -5.25
CA ALA A 43 -21.30 -14.22 -4.54
C ALA A 43 -19.89 -13.68 -4.27
N THR A 44 -19.32 -14.08 -3.14
CA THR A 44 -17.93 -13.80 -2.75
C THR A 44 -16.95 -14.66 -3.56
N ALA A 45 -15.66 -14.29 -3.54
CA ALA A 45 -14.62 -15.10 -4.19
C ALA A 45 -14.57 -16.53 -3.63
N GLN A 46 -14.82 -16.70 -2.31
CA GLN A 46 -14.85 -18.01 -1.67
C GLN A 46 -16.02 -18.87 -2.17
N GLU A 47 -17.22 -18.30 -2.22
CA GLU A 47 -18.41 -19.01 -2.71
C GLU A 47 -18.26 -19.42 -4.19
N ILE A 48 -17.67 -18.57 -5.02
CA ILE A 48 -17.36 -18.91 -6.41
C ILE A 48 -16.32 -20.04 -6.48
N GLY A 49 -15.29 -20.01 -5.63
CA GLY A 49 -14.29 -21.07 -5.53
C GLY A 49 -14.91 -22.42 -5.16
N ASP A 50 -15.81 -22.42 -4.20
CA ASP A 50 -16.54 -23.63 -3.76
C ASP A 50 -17.46 -24.17 -4.88
N LEU A 51 -18.16 -23.27 -5.60
CA LEU A 51 -19.00 -23.66 -6.75
C LEU A 51 -18.16 -24.25 -7.89
N LEU A 52 -17.02 -23.65 -8.24
CA LEU A 52 -16.12 -24.14 -9.28
C LEU A 52 -15.59 -25.53 -8.92
N THR A 53 -15.15 -25.71 -7.69
CA THR A 53 -14.70 -27.03 -7.18
C THR A 53 -15.83 -28.05 -7.24
N GLY A 54 -17.06 -27.67 -6.87
CA GLY A 54 -18.25 -28.50 -6.95
C GLY A 54 -18.62 -28.91 -8.40
N CYS A 55 -18.25 -28.10 -9.39
CA CYS A 55 -18.42 -28.40 -10.83
C CYS A 55 -17.25 -29.20 -11.41
N GLY A 56 -16.24 -29.57 -10.63
CA GLY A 56 -15.07 -30.32 -11.07
C GLY A 56 -13.90 -29.46 -11.55
N LEU A 57 -13.95 -28.15 -11.32
CA LEU A 57 -12.83 -27.22 -11.52
C LEU A 57 -12.19 -26.93 -10.16
N GLU A 58 -11.23 -27.74 -9.75
CA GLU A 58 -10.62 -27.65 -8.43
C GLU A 58 -9.92 -26.30 -8.24
N VAL A 59 -10.32 -25.55 -7.20
CA VAL A 59 -9.69 -24.33 -6.77
C VAL A 59 -8.73 -24.63 -5.64
N GLU A 60 -7.43 -24.45 -5.88
CA GLU A 60 -6.39 -24.75 -4.89
C GLU A 60 -6.16 -23.60 -3.90
N ASP A 61 -6.26 -22.35 -4.37
CA ASP A 61 -5.98 -21.17 -3.55
C ASP A 61 -6.82 -19.96 -3.98
N ILE A 62 -7.17 -19.15 -3.00
CA ILE A 62 -7.81 -17.85 -3.21
C ILE A 62 -7.00 -16.81 -2.45
N SER A 63 -6.24 -16.01 -3.15
CA SER A 63 -5.35 -15.03 -2.57
C SER A 63 -5.70 -13.60 -2.99
N HIS A 64 -5.40 -12.66 -2.09
CA HIS A 64 -5.47 -11.24 -2.41
C HIS A 64 -4.28 -10.82 -3.27
N TYR A 65 -4.56 -10.14 -4.36
CA TYR A 65 -3.55 -9.48 -5.14
C TYR A 65 -3.54 -7.98 -4.84
N TYR A 66 -2.37 -7.48 -4.55
CA TYR A 66 -2.12 -6.05 -4.38
C TYR A 66 -1.21 -5.58 -5.52
N SER A 67 -1.66 -4.59 -6.29
CA SER A 67 -0.82 -3.96 -7.32
C SER A 67 0.40 -3.27 -6.70
N ILE A 68 0.26 -2.83 -5.46
CA ILE A 68 1.32 -2.25 -4.65
C ILE A 68 1.56 -3.20 -3.47
N PRO A 69 2.80 -3.65 -3.22
CA PRO A 69 3.11 -4.53 -2.11
C PRO A 69 2.57 -4.00 -0.77
N GLY A 70 1.89 -4.86 0.00
CA GLY A 70 1.26 -4.47 1.27
C GLY A 70 0.00 -3.61 1.15
N GLY A 71 -0.47 -3.29 -0.07
CA GLY A 71 -1.74 -2.59 -0.33
C GLY A 71 -1.84 -1.18 0.27
N LEU A 72 -0.73 -0.56 0.62
CA LEU A 72 -0.64 0.74 1.30
C LEU A 72 -1.34 0.76 2.67
N GLU A 73 -1.39 -0.37 3.36
CA GLU A 73 -1.98 -0.46 4.69
C GLU A 73 -1.19 0.38 5.70
N GLY A 74 -1.88 1.27 6.43
CA GLY A 74 -1.25 2.20 7.37
C GLY A 74 -0.57 3.41 6.72
N ILE A 75 -0.67 3.58 5.39
CA ILE A 75 -0.24 4.78 4.68
C ILE A 75 -1.43 5.74 4.56
N VAL A 76 -1.24 6.98 4.96
CA VAL A 76 -2.26 8.03 4.93
C VAL A 76 -1.74 9.29 4.25
N ILE A 77 -2.64 10.11 3.73
CA ILE A 77 -2.27 11.44 3.22
C ILE A 77 -2.29 12.40 4.40
N GLY A 78 -1.17 13.10 4.61
CA GLY A 78 -1.03 14.17 5.60
C GLY A 78 -0.67 15.50 4.96
N GLU A 79 -0.96 16.59 5.66
CA GLU A 79 -0.54 17.94 5.29
C GLU A 79 0.57 18.40 6.23
N VAL A 80 1.69 18.83 5.66
CA VAL A 80 2.81 19.41 6.42
C VAL A 80 2.41 20.81 6.85
N LEU A 81 2.14 21.01 8.12
CA LEU A 81 1.81 22.31 8.69
C LEU A 81 3.07 23.18 8.87
N GLU A 82 4.14 22.55 9.30
CA GLU A 82 5.42 23.22 9.58
C GLU A 82 6.58 22.27 9.29
N ALA A 83 7.69 22.81 8.79
CA ALA A 83 8.93 22.07 8.52
C ALA A 83 10.13 22.95 8.94
N ILE A 84 10.64 22.73 10.14
CA ILE A 84 11.77 23.48 10.70
C ILE A 84 13.08 22.69 10.60
N PRO A 85 14.25 23.37 10.51
CA PRO A 85 15.54 22.69 10.58
C PRO A 85 15.67 21.89 11.88
N HIS A 86 16.26 20.69 11.79
CA HIS A 86 16.52 19.88 12.98
C HIS A 86 17.65 20.49 13.82
N PRO A 87 17.50 20.62 15.17
CA PRO A 87 18.49 21.33 16.00
C PRO A 87 19.87 20.66 16.02
N ASN A 88 19.94 19.36 15.81
CA ASN A 88 21.19 18.57 15.92
C ASN A 88 21.55 17.85 14.60
N ALA A 89 20.99 18.28 13.44
CA ALA A 89 21.28 17.62 12.17
C ALA A 89 20.94 18.51 10.96
N ASP A 90 21.96 19.01 10.27
CA ASP A 90 21.83 19.98 9.16
C ASP A 90 21.00 19.46 7.96
N LYS A 91 20.94 18.13 7.77
CA LYS A 91 20.22 17.50 6.64
C LYS A 91 18.81 17.04 7.00
N LEU A 92 18.38 17.22 8.25
CA LEU A 92 17.06 16.78 8.70
C LEU A 92 16.15 17.98 8.97
N ARG A 93 14.85 17.73 8.86
CA ARG A 93 13.81 18.67 9.27
C ARG A 93 12.85 18.00 10.24
N VAL A 94 12.38 18.77 11.20
CA VAL A 94 11.31 18.37 12.11
C VAL A 94 10.02 18.93 11.54
N CYS A 95 9.11 18.05 11.15
CA CYS A 95 7.85 18.39 10.51
C CYS A 95 6.68 18.15 11.46
N GLN A 96 5.74 19.10 11.51
CA GLN A 96 4.43 18.89 12.10
C GLN A 96 3.45 18.53 10.98
N VAL A 97 2.90 17.32 11.01
CA VAL A 97 2.06 16.79 9.93
C VAL A 97 0.65 16.51 10.46
N ASN A 98 -0.33 17.14 9.85
CA ASN A 98 -1.74 16.90 10.12
C ASN A 98 -2.22 15.67 9.34
N LEU A 99 -2.68 14.64 10.04
CA LEU A 99 -3.23 13.40 9.47
C LEU A 99 -4.77 13.39 9.46
N GLY A 100 -5.39 14.55 9.58
CA GLY A 100 -6.83 14.72 9.66
C GLY A 100 -7.34 14.68 11.10
N SER A 101 -7.23 13.58 11.79
CA SER A 101 -7.68 13.42 13.18
C SER A 101 -6.68 13.87 14.24
N GLN A 102 -5.40 13.95 13.90
CA GLN A 102 -4.30 14.28 14.82
C GLN A 102 -3.11 14.86 14.06
N THR A 103 -2.33 15.69 14.74
CA THR A 103 -1.04 16.17 14.27
C THR A 103 0.07 15.33 14.87
N LYS A 104 1.05 14.92 14.05
CA LYS A 104 2.21 14.14 14.46
C LYS A 104 3.50 14.84 14.12
N GLN A 105 4.48 14.73 15.01
CA GLN A 105 5.85 15.14 14.73
C GLN A 105 6.56 14.02 13.96
N ILE A 106 7.14 14.38 12.82
CA ILE A 106 7.91 13.45 11.98
C ILE A 106 9.24 14.10 11.60
N VAL A 107 10.31 13.37 11.79
CA VAL A 107 11.65 13.80 11.34
C VAL A 107 11.85 13.30 9.92
N CYS A 108 12.13 14.21 8.99
CA CYS A 108 12.26 13.95 7.57
C CYS A 108 13.64 14.36 7.05
N GLY A 109 14.23 13.50 6.20
CA GLY A 109 15.51 13.76 5.52
C GLY A 109 15.37 14.31 4.12
N ALA A 110 14.16 14.46 3.59
CA ALA A 110 13.93 14.97 2.24
C ALA A 110 14.20 16.48 2.18
N PRO A 111 15.07 16.95 1.26
CA PRO A 111 15.42 18.36 1.16
C PRO A 111 14.28 19.24 0.64
N ASN A 112 13.31 18.64 -0.03
CA ASN A 112 12.18 19.28 -0.68
C ASN A 112 10.92 19.37 0.20
N VAL A 113 10.96 18.87 1.45
CA VAL A 113 9.80 18.97 2.34
C VAL A 113 9.58 20.43 2.79
N ALA A 114 8.34 20.91 2.66
CA ALA A 114 7.95 22.27 3.01
C ALA A 114 6.53 22.31 3.58
N ALA A 115 6.22 23.37 4.35
CA ALA A 115 4.87 23.62 4.84
C ALA A 115 3.86 23.79 3.69
N GLY A 116 2.63 23.33 3.88
CA GLY A 116 1.55 23.34 2.90
C GLY A 116 1.56 22.18 1.92
N GLN A 117 2.57 21.31 1.94
CA GLN A 117 2.61 20.13 1.07
C GLN A 117 1.72 19.01 1.62
N LYS A 118 1.04 18.32 0.69
CA LYS A 118 0.40 17.03 0.96
C LYS A 118 1.37 15.91 0.67
N VAL A 119 1.57 15.04 1.65
CA VAL A 119 2.57 13.98 1.63
C VAL A 119 1.96 12.64 2.02
N LEU A 120 2.56 11.56 1.54
CA LEU A 120 2.24 10.21 2.01
C LEU A 120 2.99 9.95 3.31
N VAL A 121 2.26 9.51 4.32
CA VAL A 121 2.79 9.25 5.66
C VAL A 121 2.54 7.82 6.06
N ALA A 122 3.60 7.08 6.32
CA ALA A 122 3.55 5.80 6.98
C ALA A 122 3.38 6.02 8.49
N THR A 123 2.25 5.57 9.02
CA THR A 123 1.97 5.66 10.47
C THR A 123 2.74 4.60 11.25
N VAL A 124 2.83 4.78 12.57
CA VAL A 124 3.44 3.76 13.43
C VAL A 124 2.67 2.45 13.33
N GLY A 125 3.37 1.36 13.04
CA GLY A 125 2.81 0.03 12.79
C GLY A 125 2.65 -0.31 11.30
N ALA A 126 2.69 0.68 10.40
CA ALA A 126 2.67 0.43 8.96
C ALA A 126 3.95 -0.28 8.49
N THR A 127 3.81 -1.20 7.54
CA THR A 127 4.95 -1.83 6.87
C THR A 127 5.15 -1.19 5.51
N VAL A 128 6.36 -0.74 5.25
CA VAL A 128 6.79 -0.09 4.02
C VAL A 128 7.55 -1.11 3.16
N TYR A 129 7.24 -1.14 1.86
CA TYR A 129 7.80 -2.07 0.88
C TYR A 129 8.54 -1.27 -0.20
N PRO A 130 9.80 -0.91 0.02
CA PRO A 130 10.56 -0.12 -0.93
C PRO A 130 10.85 -0.92 -2.21
N SER A 131 10.97 -0.23 -3.34
CA SER A 131 11.33 -0.85 -4.62
C SER A 131 12.75 -1.45 -4.60
N LYS A 132 13.60 -1.02 -3.68
CA LYS A 132 14.94 -1.55 -3.42
C LYS A 132 15.14 -1.73 -1.92
N GLY A 133 15.41 -2.96 -1.49
CA GLY A 133 15.63 -3.31 -0.10
C GLY A 133 14.57 -4.23 0.47
N GLU A 134 14.64 -4.46 1.76
CA GLU A 134 13.71 -5.31 2.49
C GLU A 134 12.56 -4.48 3.06
N ALA A 135 11.39 -5.10 3.21
CA ALA A 135 10.25 -4.48 3.88
C ALA A 135 10.58 -4.21 5.35
N PHE A 136 10.14 -3.06 5.86
CA PHE A 136 10.35 -2.69 7.25
C PHE A 136 9.12 -2.03 7.86
N THR A 137 8.94 -2.23 9.17
CA THR A 137 7.80 -1.67 9.90
C THR A 137 8.18 -0.36 10.58
N ILE A 138 7.33 0.64 10.43
CA ILE A 138 7.52 1.96 11.04
C ILE A 138 7.25 1.91 12.52
N GLY A 139 8.27 2.24 13.29
CA GLY A 139 8.17 2.40 14.74
C GLY A 139 8.25 3.87 15.18
N LYS A 140 7.84 4.14 16.43
CA LYS A 140 8.17 5.41 17.07
C LYS A 140 9.67 5.44 17.36
N ALA A 141 10.37 6.42 16.82
CA ALA A 141 11.83 6.53 16.92
C ALA A 141 12.27 7.87 17.49
N LYS A 142 13.42 7.90 18.16
CA LYS A 142 14.08 9.14 18.56
C LYS A 142 15.30 9.36 17.67
N ILE A 143 15.24 10.37 16.81
CA ILE A 143 16.26 10.66 15.81
C ILE A 143 17.05 11.91 16.26
N ARG A 144 18.29 11.72 16.69
CA ARG A 144 19.20 12.77 17.17
C ARG A 144 18.60 13.73 18.23
N GLY A 145 17.71 13.20 19.07
CA GLY A 145 17.06 13.95 20.14
C GLY A 145 15.58 14.25 19.90
N GLU A 146 15.14 14.33 18.65
CA GLU A 146 13.74 14.58 18.29
C GLU A 146 12.96 13.29 18.08
N VAL A 147 11.69 13.29 18.50
CA VAL A 147 10.79 12.14 18.35
C VAL A 147 10.15 12.15 16.98
N SER A 148 10.17 11.01 16.29
CA SER A 148 9.42 10.78 15.05
C SER A 148 8.32 9.75 15.29
N GLU A 149 7.07 10.10 14.99
CA GLU A 149 5.88 9.25 15.14
C GLU A 149 5.31 8.83 13.78
N GLY A 150 6.19 8.50 12.86
CA GLY A 150 5.86 8.10 11.49
C GLY A 150 7.00 8.42 10.55
N MET A 151 6.77 8.19 9.26
CA MET A 151 7.71 8.49 8.19
C MET A 151 6.98 9.15 7.01
N ILE A 152 7.51 10.26 6.50
CA ILE A 152 7.08 10.82 5.22
C ILE A 152 7.74 9.99 4.13
N CYS A 153 6.96 9.38 3.25
CA CYS A 153 7.43 8.44 2.24
C CYS A 153 7.58 9.10 0.87
N ALA A 154 8.63 8.72 0.16
CA ALA A 154 8.80 8.96 -1.26
C ALA A 154 8.14 7.85 -2.09
N GLU A 155 7.96 8.07 -3.41
CA GLU A 155 7.32 7.10 -4.33
C GLU A 155 8.08 5.77 -4.36
N ASP A 156 9.41 5.81 -4.43
CA ASP A 156 10.28 4.63 -4.48
C ASP A 156 10.30 3.83 -3.16
N GLU A 157 9.97 4.45 -2.05
CA GLU A 157 9.81 3.77 -0.76
C GLU A 157 8.48 3.00 -0.65
N LEU A 158 7.50 3.33 -1.49
CA LEU A 158 6.19 2.69 -1.54
C LEU A 158 5.99 1.82 -2.79
N SER A 159 7.02 1.64 -3.61
CA SER A 159 6.96 0.93 -4.90
C SER A 159 5.86 1.48 -5.83
N LEU A 160 5.71 2.80 -5.86
CA LEU A 160 4.78 3.55 -6.72
C LEU A 160 5.43 3.97 -8.04
#